data_cd51b53ecfa27ae80815bbdb0e068a09
#
_entry.id   cd51b53ecfa27ae80815bbdb0e068a09
#
_cell.length_a   1.000
_cell.length_b   1.000
_cell.length_c   1.000
_cell.angle_alpha   90.00
_cell.angle_beta   90.00
_cell.angle_gamma   90.00
#
_symmetry.space_group_name_H-M   'P 1'
#
loop_
_entity.id
_entity.type
_entity.pdbx_description
1 polymer ?
#
loop_
_entity_poly.entity_id
_entity_poly.type
_entity_poly.pdbx_seq_one_letter_code
_entity_poly.pdbx_strand_id
1 'polypeptide(L)'
;MKRGVCIAAVVLLVVLVVAITLGVTLRRKPPQQTFKETFIARCHQYKGRDCETIWSTFEQAYVGQDPCKIPTDAYNPLFQVAPITMTCGKTMFWSKTKDVVHAYNDKTKCFVTMEDTLLGSVLDNLSWCGKEGSNETFTSGCPKWDACKDNPVRSFWTQGSTKFAEAACGDATVMLDGSIATPFDTSSVFGKTEVKKLKYPKVRKLTVVLVTATTPVSDCSNESLNELRQKLDRKIGYECKEVSKTRISECASNDISCTNCW
;
A
#
# COMPACT_ATOMS: atom_id res chain seq x y z
N MET A 1 -66.33 -19.76 24.93
CA MET A 1 -65.50 -18.59 24.57
C MET A 1 -64.09 -18.56 25.22
N LYS A 2 -63.84 -19.09 26.42
CA LYS A 2 -62.50 -19.02 27.10
C LYS A 2 -61.39 -19.90 26.48
N ARG A 3 -61.70 -21.06 25.85
CA ARG A 3 -60.69 -21.96 25.24
C ARG A 3 -60.03 -21.40 23.97
N GLY A 4 -60.75 -20.66 23.13
CA GLY A 4 -60.20 -20.09 21.89
C GLY A 4 -59.23 -18.93 22.16
N VAL A 5 -59.46 -18.14 23.21
CA VAL A 5 -58.57 -17.05 23.58
C VAL A 5 -57.21 -17.54 24.11
N CYS A 6 -57.18 -18.65 24.86
CA CYS A 6 -55.91 -19.25 25.31
C CYS A 6 -55.06 -19.81 24.16
N ILE A 7 -55.66 -20.46 23.17
CA ILE A 7 -54.94 -20.99 22.01
C ILE A 7 -54.35 -19.86 21.16
N ALA A 8 -55.09 -18.80 20.91
CA ALA A 8 -54.62 -17.65 20.16
C ALA A 8 -53.42 -16.94 20.88
N ALA A 9 -53.48 -16.81 22.20
CA ALA A 9 -52.38 -16.24 22.98
C ALA A 9 -51.11 -17.09 22.94
N VAL A 10 -51.23 -18.41 22.99
CA VAL A 10 -50.08 -19.32 22.92
C VAL A 10 -49.45 -19.30 21.53
N VAL A 11 -50.23 -19.29 20.45
CA VAL A 11 -49.72 -19.17 19.06
C VAL A 11 -48.99 -17.86 18.85
N LEU A 12 -49.53 -16.73 19.35
CA LEU A 12 -48.86 -15.42 19.25
C LEU A 12 -47.53 -15.40 20.00
N LEU A 13 -47.46 -16.02 21.19
CA LEU A 13 -46.21 -16.13 21.95
C LEU A 13 -45.16 -16.97 21.24
N VAL A 14 -45.54 -18.09 20.62
CA VAL A 14 -44.64 -18.95 19.86
C VAL A 14 -44.10 -18.21 18.62
N VAL A 15 -44.95 -17.50 17.87
CA VAL A 15 -44.55 -16.70 16.71
C VAL A 15 -43.62 -15.57 17.14
N LEU A 16 -43.86 -14.91 18.27
CA LEU A 16 -42.97 -13.86 18.80
C LEU A 16 -41.61 -14.43 19.22
N VAL A 17 -41.54 -15.56 19.86
CA VAL A 17 -40.28 -16.23 20.25
C VAL A 17 -39.51 -16.68 19.02
N VAL A 18 -40.18 -17.24 18.00
CA VAL A 18 -39.54 -17.63 16.74
C VAL A 18 -39.02 -16.39 15.99
N ALA A 19 -39.77 -15.32 15.94
CA ALA A 19 -39.34 -14.06 15.30
C ALA A 19 -38.15 -13.43 16.04
N ILE A 20 -38.13 -13.47 17.37
CA ILE A 20 -36.98 -12.96 18.17
C ILE A 20 -35.75 -13.85 17.98
N THR A 21 -35.90 -15.18 17.99
CA THR A 21 -34.77 -16.10 17.78
C THR A 21 -34.19 -15.98 16.34
N LEU A 22 -35.04 -15.90 15.31
CA LEU A 22 -34.64 -15.63 13.94
C LEU A 22 -33.99 -14.25 13.79
N GLY A 23 -34.52 -13.21 14.40
CA GLY A 23 -33.96 -11.87 14.39
C GLY A 23 -32.60 -11.78 15.10
N VAL A 24 -32.39 -12.54 16.18
CA VAL A 24 -31.10 -12.61 16.88
C VAL A 24 -30.07 -13.42 16.08
N THR A 25 -30.45 -14.51 15.41
CA THR A 25 -29.57 -15.30 14.58
C THR A 25 -29.15 -14.56 13.29
N LEU A 26 -30.06 -13.77 12.70
CA LEU A 26 -29.77 -12.95 11.51
C LEU A 26 -28.91 -11.72 11.83
N ARG A 27 -28.81 -11.29 13.08
CA ARG A 27 -27.98 -10.15 13.53
C ARG A 27 -26.58 -10.53 14.00
N ARG A 28 -26.20 -11.80 13.99
CA ARG A 28 -24.81 -12.16 14.23
C ARG A 28 -23.98 -11.63 13.06
N LYS A 29 -23.26 -10.52 13.29
CA LYS A 29 -22.18 -10.10 12.38
C LYS A 29 -21.27 -11.32 12.16
N PRO A 30 -20.85 -11.59 10.91
CA PRO A 30 -19.85 -12.63 10.67
C PRO A 30 -18.65 -12.35 11.60
N PRO A 31 -18.00 -13.40 12.14
CA PRO A 31 -16.84 -13.21 13.00
C PRO A 31 -15.85 -12.32 12.26
N GLN A 32 -15.40 -11.24 12.92
CA GLN A 32 -14.46 -10.31 12.33
C GLN A 32 -13.16 -11.07 12.11
N GLN A 33 -12.72 -11.13 10.85
CA GLN A 33 -11.48 -11.80 10.47
C GLN A 33 -10.30 -11.21 11.25
N THR A 34 -9.50 -12.04 11.88
CA THR A 34 -8.32 -11.60 12.61
C THR A 34 -7.28 -11.02 11.64
N PHE A 35 -6.34 -10.25 12.18
CA PHE A 35 -5.26 -9.69 11.37
C PHE A 35 -4.44 -10.80 10.68
N LYS A 36 -4.10 -11.88 11.41
CA LYS A 36 -3.41 -13.06 10.85
C LYS A 36 -4.20 -13.69 9.71
N GLU A 37 -5.49 -13.95 9.90
CA GLU A 37 -6.34 -14.54 8.85
C GLU A 37 -6.40 -13.66 7.62
N THR A 38 -6.47 -12.33 7.78
CA THR A 38 -6.42 -11.37 6.66
C THR A 38 -5.09 -11.45 5.94
N PHE A 39 -3.96 -11.46 6.67
CA PHE A 39 -2.62 -11.59 6.11
C PHE A 39 -2.47 -12.87 5.32
N ILE A 40 -2.80 -14.01 5.92
CA ILE A 40 -2.67 -15.33 5.30
C ILE A 40 -3.56 -15.45 4.06
N ALA A 41 -4.82 -15.00 4.13
CA ALA A 41 -5.74 -15.03 2.99
C ALA A 41 -5.23 -14.20 1.80
N ARG A 42 -4.66 -13.02 2.04
CA ARG A 42 -4.03 -12.20 1.00
C ARG A 42 -2.75 -12.84 0.46
N CYS A 43 -1.92 -13.41 1.33
CA CYS A 43 -0.69 -14.09 0.93
C CYS A 43 -0.96 -15.30 0.03
N HIS A 44 -2.00 -16.08 0.27
CA HIS A 44 -2.37 -17.25 -0.54
C HIS A 44 -2.78 -16.90 -1.98
N GLN A 45 -3.02 -15.62 -2.30
CA GLN A 45 -3.21 -15.19 -3.69
C GLN A 45 -1.91 -15.32 -4.50
N TYR A 46 -0.75 -15.41 -3.84
CA TYR A 46 0.56 -15.59 -4.44
C TYR A 46 0.99 -17.06 -4.37
N LYS A 47 0.81 -17.78 -5.49
CA LYS A 47 1.10 -19.23 -5.57
C LYS A 47 2.55 -19.56 -5.18
N GLY A 48 2.73 -20.68 -4.49
CA GLY A 48 4.04 -21.22 -4.13
C GLY A 48 4.76 -20.47 -3.01
N ARG A 49 4.03 -19.66 -2.22
CA ARG A 49 4.58 -18.97 -1.06
C ARG A 49 4.23 -19.68 0.24
N ASP A 50 5.20 -19.81 1.13
CA ASP A 50 4.99 -20.29 2.49
C ASP A 50 4.49 -19.13 3.37
N CYS A 51 3.17 -18.94 3.38
CA CYS A 51 2.53 -17.82 4.05
C CYS A 51 2.66 -17.89 5.59
N GLU A 52 2.78 -19.09 6.17
CA GLU A 52 2.98 -19.22 7.62
C GLU A 52 4.40 -18.80 8.03
N THR A 53 5.40 -19.19 7.26
CA THR A 53 6.79 -18.70 7.49
C THR A 53 6.88 -17.19 7.28
N ILE A 54 6.23 -16.64 6.25
CA ILE A 54 6.22 -15.20 6.01
C ILE A 54 5.53 -14.47 7.17
N TRP A 55 4.38 -14.99 7.64
CA TRP A 55 3.67 -14.45 8.81
C TRP A 55 4.53 -14.47 10.08
N SER A 56 5.09 -15.62 10.43
CA SER A 56 5.91 -15.75 11.65
C SER A 56 7.15 -14.85 11.62
N THR A 57 7.76 -14.67 10.44
CA THR A 57 8.89 -13.74 10.28
C THR A 57 8.45 -12.27 10.38
N PHE A 58 7.25 -11.96 9.91
CA PHE A 58 6.67 -10.62 10.04
C PHE A 58 6.42 -10.26 11.51
N GLU A 59 5.84 -11.17 12.30
CA GLU A 59 5.58 -10.94 13.73
C GLU A 59 6.86 -10.69 14.53
N GLN A 60 7.95 -11.38 14.22
CA GLN A 60 9.23 -11.24 14.91
C GLN A 60 9.79 -9.81 14.89
N ALA A 61 9.38 -9.01 13.91
CA ALA A 61 9.84 -7.62 13.79
C ALA A 61 9.28 -6.69 14.88
N TYR A 62 8.11 -6.98 15.47
CA TYR A 62 7.44 -6.02 16.34
C TYR A 62 6.71 -6.60 17.55
N VAL A 63 6.36 -7.88 17.55
CA VAL A 63 5.65 -8.50 18.67
C VAL A 63 6.52 -8.47 19.94
N GLY A 64 5.92 -8.15 21.07
CA GLY A 64 6.60 -8.06 22.35
C GLY A 64 7.47 -6.81 22.55
N GLN A 65 7.49 -5.89 21.59
CA GLN A 65 8.34 -4.71 21.62
C GLN A 65 7.52 -3.42 21.81
N ASP A 66 8.20 -2.36 22.29
CA ASP A 66 7.66 -1.01 22.34
C ASP A 66 7.33 -0.55 20.90
N PRO A 67 6.07 -0.18 20.62
CA PRO A 67 5.66 0.16 19.25
C PRO A 67 6.27 1.44 18.71
N CYS A 68 7.03 2.19 19.49
CA CYS A 68 7.81 3.34 19.02
C CYS A 68 9.32 3.07 18.89
N LYS A 69 9.73 1.81 19.04
CA LYS A 69 11.13 1.39 18.96
C LYS A 69 11.39 0.25 17.98
N ILE A 70 10.63 0.21 16.89
CA ILE A 70 10.80 -0.79 15.83
C ILE A 70 11.66 -0.19 14.72
N PRO A 71 12.96 -0.48 14.66
CA PRO A 71 13.84 0.08 13.63
C PRO A 71 13.48 -0.49 12.25
N THR A 72 13.81 0.26 11.21
CA THR A 72 13.49 -0.12 9.81
C THR A 72 14.09 -1.48 9.43
N ASP A 73 15.28 -1.79 9.89
CA ASP A 73 16.01 -3.05 9.60
C ASP A 73 15.44 -4.27 10.34
N ALA A 74 14.55 -4.09 11.33
CA ALA A 74 13.82 -5.19 11.95
C ALA A 74 13.05 -6.05 10.93
N TYR A 75 12.66 -5.45 9.80
CA TYR A 75 11.98 -6.14 8.72
C TYR A 75 12.92 -6.78 7.68
N ASN A 76 14.25 -6.70 7.84
CA ASN A 76 15.18 -7.36 6.90
C ASN A 76 14.94 -8.86 6.72
N PRO A 77 14.72 -9.66 7.79
CA PRO A 77 14.43 -11.09 7.64
C PRO A 77 13.18 -11.35 6.80
N LEU A 78 12.13 -10.53 6.96
CA LEU A 78 10.90 -10.64 6.18
C LEU A 78 11.16 -10.48 4.66
N PHE A 79 11.96 -9.48 4.26
CA PHE A 79 12.33 -9.29 2.87
C PHE A 79 13.36 -10.30 2.35
N GLN A 80 13.96 -11.11 3.21
CA GLN A 80 14.77 -12.27 2.80
C GLN A 80 13.89 -13.48 2.46
N VAL A 81 12.86 -13.78 3.26
CA VAL A 81 11.93 -14.89 3.01
C VAL A 81 10.90 -14.56 1.92
N ALA A 82 10.59 -13.28 1.72
CA ALA A 82 9.68 -12.79 0.69
C ALA A 82 10.32 -11.65 -0.13
N PRO A 83 11.37 -11.95 -0.94
CA PRO A 83 12.08 -10.93 -1.68
C PRO A 83 11.20 -10.29 -2.76
N ILE A 84 11.42 -9.01 -3.01
CA ILE A 84 10.80 -8.29 -4.12
C ILE A 84 11.49 -8.68 -5.42
N THR A 85 10.71 -9.23 -6.34
CA THR A 85 11.15 -9.53 -7.70
C THR A 85 10.47 -8.57 -8.68
N MET A 86 11.24 -8.00 -9.62
CA MET A 86 10.74 -7.00 -10.56
C MET A 86 11.03 -7.41 -12.01
N THR A 87 10.08 -7.11 -12.89
CA THR A 87 10.34 -7.09 -14.33
C THR A 87 10.94 -5.73 -14.67
N CYS A 88 12.10 -5.73 -15.34
CA CYS A 88 12.78 -4.47 -15.71
C CYS A 88 11.89 -3.60 -16.61
N GLY A 89 11.91 -2.30 -16.36
CA GLY A 89 11.08 -1.33 -17.08
C GLY A 89 9.63 -1.23 -16.60
N LYS A 90 9.29 -1.92 -15.49
CA LYS A 90 7.92 -1.92 -14.96
C LYS A 90 7.78 -1.22 -13.60
N THR A 91 8.83 -0.61 -13.09
CA THR A 91 8.80 0.03 -11.77
C THR A 91 8.12 1.39 -11.83
N MET A 92 7.11 1.59 -10.97
CA MET A 92 6.48 2.89 -10.77
C MET A 92 6.55 3.31 -9.29
N PHE A 93 7.23 4.41 -9.04
CA PHE A 93 7.21 5.13 -7.76
C PHE A 93 6.11 6.18 -7.78
N TRP A 94 5.73 6.66 -6.62
CA TRP A 94 4.76 7.75 -6.51
C TRP A 94 4.97 8.58 -5.24
N SER A 95 4.52 9.84 -5.30
CA SER A 95 4.41 10.70 -4.12
C SER A 95 3.22 11.62 -4.26
N LYS A 96 2.30 11.57 -3.29
CA LYS A 96 1.04 12.34 -3.23
C LYS A 96 0.05 12.06 -4.39
N THR A 97 0.26 10.97 -5.14
CA THR A 97 -0.57 10.56 -6.29
C THR A 97 -1.13 9.14 -6.14
N LYS A 98 -1.25 8.63 -4.90
CA LYS A 98 -1.68 7.24 -4.63
C LYS A 98 -2.90 6.84 -5.46
N ASP A 99 -4.00 7.58 -5.35
CA ASP A 99 -5.27 7.23 -6.00
C ASP A 99 -5.16 7.19 -7.53
N VAL A 100 -4.38 8.11 -8.13
CA VAL A 100 -4.17 8.16 -9.59
C VAL A 100 -3.36 6.97 -10.06
N VAL A 101 -2.27 6.66 -9.36
CA VAL A 101 -1.39 5.53 -9.71
C VAL A 101 -2.12 4.20 -9.58
N HIS A 102 -2.84 3.98 -8.48
CA HIS A 102 -3.57 2.73 -8.29
C HIS A 102 -4.72 2.59 -9.29
N ALA A 103 -5.53 3.65 -9.51
CA ALA A 103 -6.60 3.62 -10.50
C ALA A 103 -6.08 3.33 -11.93
N TYR A 104 -4.90 3.84 -12.27
CA TYR A 104 -4.23 3.56 -13.54
C TYR A 104 -3.73 2.11 -13.61
N ASN A 105 -2.94 1.68 -12.61
CA ASN A 105 -2.33 0.34 -12.62
C ASN A 105 -3.35 -0.79 -12.49
N ASP A 106 -4.44 -0.60 -11.72
CA ASP A 106 -5.50 -1.60 -11.57
C ASP A 106 -6.12 -2.00 -12.91
N LYS A 107 -6.26 -1.04 -13.81
CA LYS A 107 -6.85 -1.25 -15.14
C LYS A 107 -5.83 -1.69 -16.17
N THR A 108 -4.66 -1.04 -16.20
CA THR A 108 -3.70 -1.24 -17.28
C THR A 108 -2.68 -2.34 -17.01
N LYS A 109 -2.37 -2.63 -15.74
CA LYS A 109 -1.27 -3.52 -15.32
C LYS A 109 0.08 -3.18 -15.97
N CYS A 110 0.25 -1.90 -16.33
CA CYS A 110 1.43 -1.41 -17.03
C CYS A 110 2.68 -1.43 -16.17
N PHE A 111 2.53 -1.10 -14.90
CA PHE A 111 3.63 -0.95 -13.96
C PHE A 111 3.34 -1.73 -12.68
N VAL A 112 4.34 -1.76 -11.83
CA VAL A 112 4.29 -2.37 -10.49
C VAL A 112 4.69 -1.28 -9.50
N THR A 113 3.88 -1.05 -8.49
CA THR A 113 4.20 -0.22 -7.32
C THR A 113 4.64 -1.09 -6.15
N MET A 114 5.07 -0.49 -5.04
CA MET A 114 5.38 -1.26 -3.83
C MET A 114 4.16 -2.03 -3.33
N GLU A 115 2.97 -1.46 -3.43
CA GLU A 115 1.71 -2.06 -3.00
C GLU A 115 1.28 -3.24 -3.88
N ASP A 116 1.78 -3.34 -5.12
CA ASP A 116 1.52 -4.48 -6.01
C ASP A 116 2.46 -5.67 -5.72
N THR A 117 3.49 -5.49 -4.90
CA THR A 117 4.35 -6.60 -4.46
C THR A 117 3.64 -7.51 -3.46
N LEU A 118 4.14 -8.74 -3.24
CA LEU A 118 3.55 -9.65 -2.27
C LEU A 118 3.34 -8.98 -0.91
N LEU A 119 4.42 -8.49 -0.29
CA LEU A 119 4.34 -7.90 1.05
C LEU A 119 3.56 -6.59 1.06
N GLY A 120 3.68 -5.77 0.01
CA GLY A 120 2.92 -4.54 -0.12
C GLY A 120 1.42 -4.80 -0.18
N SER A 121 0.97 -5.71 -1.05
CA SER A 121 -0.45 -6.04 -1.21
C SER A 121 -1.06 -6.72 0.01
N VAL A 122 -0.28 -7.56 0.71
CA VAL A 122 -0.72 -8.22 1.94
C VAL A 122 -0.97 -7.21 3.05
N LEU A 123 -0.14 -6.16 3.15
CA LEU A 123 -0.15 -5.19 4.25
C LEU A 123 -0.78 -3.83 3.88
N ASP A 124 -1.15 -3.61 2.61
CA ASP A 124 -1.79 -2.35 2.21
C ASP A 124 -3.09 -2.10 2.98
N ASN A 125 -3.26 -0.87 3.44
CA ASN A 125 -4.38 -0.41 4.25
C ASN A 125 -4.56 -1.15 5.60
N LEU A 126 -3.52 -1.84 6.09
CA LEU A 126 -3.52 -2.43 7.42
C LEU A 126 -2.66 -1.60 8.39
N SER A 127 -3.04 -1.67 9.66
CA SER A 127 -2.29 -1.09 10.77
C SER A 127 -2.06 -2.16 11.82
N TRP A 128 -0.86 -2.20 12.38
CA TRP A 128 -0.46 -3.19 13.38
C TRP A 128 0.59 -2.63 14.32
N CYS A 129 0.66 -3.21 15.51
CA CYS A 129 1.76 -2.98 16.45
C CYS A 129 1.88 -4.13 17.44
N GLY A 130 3.02 -4.22 18.10
CA GLY A 130 3.23 -4.99 19.32
C GLY A 130 2.91 -4.14 20.56
N LYS A 131 3.10 -4.77 21.71
CA LYS A 131 3.12 -4.14 23.02
C LYS A 131 4.16 -4.84 23.86
N GLU A 132 4.97 -4.08 24.56
CA GLU A 132 6.01 -4.63 25.42
C GLU A 132 5.42 -5.64 26.42
N GLY A 133 6.02 -6.82 26.47
CA GLY A 133 5.57 -7.95 27.33
C GLY A 133 4.34 -8.70 26.82
N SER A 134 3.82 -8.42 25.61
CA SER A 134 2.69 -9.16 25.01
C SER A 134 3.14 -9.93 23.77
N ASN A 135 2.67 -11.16 23.61
CA ASN A 135 2.89 -11.98 22.42
C ASN A 135 1.82 -11.81 21.34
N GLU A 136 1.02 -10.73 21.41
CA GLU A 136 -0.10 -10.49 20.51
C GLU A 136 0.20 -9.38 19.50
N THR A 137 -0.44 -9.47 18.33
CA THR A 137 -0.54 -8.39 17.36
C THR A 137 -1.77 -7.55 17.63
N PHE A 138 -1.61 -6.25 17.79
CA PHE A 138 -2.69 -5.28 17.97
C PHE A 138 -2.95 -4.54 16.64
N THR A 139 -4.23 -4.22 16.40
CA THR A 139 -4.68 -3.44 15.23
C THR A 139 -5.36 -2.15 15.63
N SER A 140 -5.52 -1.92 16.93
CA SER A 140 -6.08 -0.71 17.53
C SER A 140 -5.15 -0.17 18.61
N GLY A 141 -5.18 1.14 18.80
CA GLY A 141 -4.29 1.79 19.77
C GLY A 141 -2.82 1.88 19.32
N CYS A 142 -2.52 1.51 18.08
CA CYS A 142 -1.19 1.61 17.50
C CYS A 142 -0.78 3.07 17.22
N PRO A 143 0.52 3.40 17.26
CA PRO A 143 1.00 4.72 16.88
C PRO A 143 0.58 5.05 15.45
N LYS A 144 0.13 6.29 15.23
CA LYS A 144 -0.07 6.83 13.88
C LYS A 144 1.28 7.02 13.18
N TRP A 145 1.26 7.17 11.86
CA TRP A 145 2.46 7.31 11.02
C TRP A 145 3.49 8.32 11.56
N ASP A 146 3.03 9.47 12.04
CA ASP A 146 3.89 10.56 12.51
C ASP A 146 4.03 10.62 14.05
N ALA A 147 3.39 9.70 14.79
CA ALA A 147 3.45 9.71 16.26
C ALA A 147 4.86 9.42 16.79
N CYS A 148 5.59 8.52 16.13
CA CYS A 148 7.00 8.25 16.39
C CYS A 148 7.66 7.72 15.11
N LYS A 149 8.96 8.02 14.96
CA LYS A 149 9.73 7.68 13.75
C LYS A 149 9.80 6.18 13.51
N ASP A 150 10.06 5.43 14.57
CA ASP A 150 10.33 3.99 14.51
C ASP A 150 9.07 3.19 14.94
N ASN A 151 7.89 3.53 14.39
CA ASN A 151 6.69 2.73 14.56
C ASN A 151 6.63 1.59 13.53
N PRO A 152 5.94 0.46 13.83
CA PRO A 152 5.99 -0.76 13.02
C PRO A 152 5.57 -0.55 11.57
N VAL A 153 4.48 0.19 11.34
CA VAL A 153 3.94 0.44 10.00
C VAL A 153 4.90 1.28 9.17
N ARG A 154 5.39 2.38 9.74
CA ARG A 154 6.33 3.27 9.05
C ARG A 154 7.66 2.58 8.76
N SER A 155 8.17 1.79 9.70
CA SER A 155 9.42 1.05 9.54
C SER A 155 9.30 -0.01 8.46
N PHE A 156 8.18 -0.74 8.40
CA PHE A 156 7.89 -1.68 7.32
C PHE A 156 7.88 -0.98 5.96
N TRP A 157 7.07 0.07 5.78
CA TRP A 157 6.95 0.76 4.50
C TRP A 157 8.27 1.42 4.07
N THR A 158 9.05 1.95 5.02
CA THR A 158 10.38 2.50 4.72
C THR A 158 11.35 1.41 4.23
N GLN A 159 11.33 0.22 4.87
CA GLN A 159 12.16 -0.90 4.42
C GLN A 159 11.67 -1.46 3.08
N GLY A 160 10.36 -1.60 2.92
CA GLY A 160 9.75 -2.01 1.66
C GLY A 160 10.12 -1.11 0.51
N SER A 161 9.99 0.20 0.67
CA SER A 161 10.41 1.19 -0.31
C SER A 161 11.91 1.11 -0.64
N THR A 162 12.75 0.87 0.39
CA THR A 162 14.18 0.62 0.18
C THR A 162 14.40 -0.60 -0.72
N LYS A 163 13.78 -1.74 -0.39
CA LYS A 163 13.92 -2.98 -1.15
C LYS A 163 13.31 -2.91 -2.54
N PHE A 164 12.19 -2.20 -2.67
CA PHE A 164 11.53 -1.95 -3.94
C PHE A 164 12.43 -1.13 -4.89
N ALA A 165 13.01 -0.05 -4.40
CA ALA A 165 13.93 0.76 -5.18
C ALA A 165 15.25 0.02 -5.51
N GLU A 166 15.76 -0.79 -4.59
CA GLU A 166 16.91 -1.68 -4.84
C GLU A 166 16.61 -2.76 -5.90
N ALA A 167 15.35 -3.20 -6.01
CA ALA A 167 14.92 -4.17 -7.03
C ALA A 167 14.69 -3.53 -8.42
N ALA A 168 14.40 -2.23 -8.49
CA ALA A 168 14.14 -1.53 -9.74
C ALA A 168 15.25 -1.73 -10.77
N CYS A 169 14.87 -1.96 -12.04
CA CYS A 169 15.81 -2.16 -13.15
C CYS A 169 15.23 -1.68 -14.48
N GLY A 170 16.10 -1.34 -15.42
CA GLY A 170 15.72 -0.77 -16.71
C GLY A 170 15.25 0.68 -16.58
N ASP A 171 14.18 1.02 -17.26
CA ASP A 171 13.58 2.35 -17.16
C ASP A 171 12.56 2.35 -16.01
N ALA A 172 12.61 3.34 -15.15
CA ALA A 172 11.69 3.51 -14.04
C ALA A 172 10.82 4.76 -14.24
N THR A 173 9.64 4.76 -13.67
CA THR A 173 8.71 5.90 -13.70
C THR A 173 8.42 6.36 -12.28
N VAL A 174 8.25 7.65 -12.09
CA VAL A 174 7.69 8.22 -10.85
C VAL A 174 6.54 9.14 -11.20
N MET A 175 5.42 9.00 -10.49
CA MET A 175 4.26 9.87 -10.63
C MET A 175 4.22 10.86 -9.48
N LEU A 176 4.27 12.16 -9.78
CA LEU A 176 4.30 13.26 -8.81
C LEU A 176 3.12 14.20 -9.03
N ASP A 177 2.69 14.87 -7.96
CA ASP A 177 1.55 15.77 -7.98
C ASP A 177 1.95 17.18 -8.45
N GLY A 178 1.54 17.54 -9.65
CA GLY A 178 1.75 18.88 -10.24
C GLY A 178 0.70 19.92 -9.81
N SER A 179 -0.27 19.55 -8.99
CA SER A 179 -1.24 20.48 -8.41
C SER A 179 -0.74 21.20 -7.15
N ILE A 180 0.49 20.93 -6.73
CA ILE A 180 1.14 21.52 -5.56
C ILE A 180 2.42 22.25 -5.93
N ALA A 181 2.81 23.23 -5.12
CA ALA A 181 3.99 24.07 -5.36
C ALA A 181 5.32 23.31 -5.33
N THR A 182 5.40 22.19 -4.61
CA THR A 182 6.61 21.38 -4.44
C THR A 182 6.31 19.91 -4.78
N PRO A 183 6.27 19.54 -6.07
CA PRO A 183 5.98 18.16 -6.50
C PRO A 183 6.96 17.13 -5.94
N PHE A 184 8.24 17.44 -5.92
CA PHE A 184 9.26 16.59 -5.30
C PHE A 184 9.57 17.08 -3.89
N ASP A 185 9.14 16.31 -2.91
CA ASP A 185 9.40 16.56 -1.49
C ASP A 185 10.52 15.65 -1.01
N THR A 186 11.67 16.23 -0.63
CA THR A 186 12.84 15.50 -0.13
C THR A 186 12.58 14.78 1.20
N SER A 187 11.52 15.17 1.92
CA SER A 187 11.09 14.51 3.16
C SER A 187 10.14 13.34 2.92
N SER A 188 9.59 13.20 1.71
CA SER A 188 8.74 12.07 1.32
C SER A 188 9.52 10.74 1.33
N VAL A 189 8.82 9.61 1.34
CA VAL A 189 9.46 8.29 1.24
C VAL A 189 10.27 8.19 -0.06
N PHE A 190 9.72 8.67 -1.19
CA PHE A 190 10.44 8.71 -2.45
C PHE A 190 11.72 9.54 -2.37
N GLY A 191 11.64 10.77 -1.87
CA GLY A 191 12.80 11.68 -1.79
C GLY A 191 13.87 11.26 -0.78
N LYS A 192 13.44 10.70 0.36
CA LYS A 192 14.34 10.28 1.45
C LYS A 192 15.03 8.95 1.19
N THR A 193 14.29 8.01 0.60
CA THR A 193 14.63 6.58 0.57
C THR A 193 14.86 6.10 -0.86
N GLU A 194 13.86 6.22 -1.73
CA GLU A 194 13.82 5.49 -3.00
C GLU A 194 14.79 6.08 -4.04
N VAL A 195 14.78 7.40 -4.27
CA VAL A 195 15.63 8.03 -5.29
C VAL A 195 17.12 7.76 -5.08
N LYS A 196 17.57 7.63 -3.83
CA LYS A 196 18.98 7.34 -3.49
C LYS A 196 19.42 5.92 -3.83
N LYS A 197 18.45 5.00 -3.98
CA LYS A 197 18.68 3.59 -4.29
C LYS A 197 18.69 3.30 -5.78
N LEU A 198 18.20 4.23 -6.59
CA LEU A 198 18.30 4.12 -8.05
C LEU A 198 19.74 4.30 -8.49
N LYS A 199 20.33 3.29 -9.10
CA LYS A 199 21.75 3.27 -9.52
C LYS A 199 21.92 2.77 -10.93
N TYR A 200 22.75 3.48 -11.70
CA TYR A 200 23.22 3.01 -12.99
C TYR A 200 24.24 1.87 -12.78
N PRO A 201 24.30 0.84 -13.63
CA PRO A 201 23.51 0.62 -14.86
C PRO A 201 22.17 -0.10 -14.63
N LYS A 202 21.83 -0.44 -13.39
CA LYS A 202 20.62 -1.21 -13.09
C LYS A 202 19.36 -0.44 -13.51
N VAL A 203 19.28 0.83 -13.13
CA VAL A 203 18.30 1.80 -13.65
C VAL A 203 18.99 2.68 -14.68
N ARG A 204 18.39 2.80 -15.86
CA ARG A 204 18.97 3.55 -16.99
C ARG A 204 18.32 4.91 -17.19
N LYS A 205 17.02 5.02 -16.94
CA LYS A 205 16.24 6.24 -17.10
C LYS A 205 15.20 6.34 -15.99
N LEU A 206 14.95 7.55 -15.51
CA LEU A 206 13.80 7.91 -14.68
C LEU A 206 12.89 8.86 -15.46
N THR A 207 11.66 8.43 -15.72
CA THR A 207 10.61 9.28 -16.29
C THR A 207 9.76 9.82 -15.16
N VAL A 208 9.70 11.13 -15.00
CA VAL A 208 8.77 11.83 -14.10
C VAL A 208 7.48 12.10 -14.86
N VAL A 209 6.37 11.57 -14.38
CA VAL A 209 5.02 11.91 -14.82
C VAL A 209 4.47 12.92 -13.82
N LEU A 210 4.49 14.19 -14.19
CA LEU A 210 3.93 15.27 -13.39
C LEU A 210 2.42 15.35 -13.66
N VAL A 211 1.62 14.90 -12.69
CA VAL A 211 0.16 14.86 -12.81
C VAL A 211 -0.40 16.24 -12.61
N THR A 212 -0.92 16.86 -13.66
CA THR A 212 -1.46 18.21 -13.60
C THR A 212 -2.98 18.22 -13.42
N ALA A 213 -3.47 19.21 -12.68
CA ALA A 213 -4.89 19.58 -12.64
C ALA A 213 -5.26 20.46 -13.85
N THR A 214 -6.52 20.83 -13.96
CA THR A 214 -7.01 21.76 -15.00
C THR A 214 -6.29 23.11 -14.98
N THR A 215 -5.91 23.55 -13.77
CA THR A 215 -5.03 24.72 -13.58
C THR A 215 -3.74 24.21 -12.96
N PRO A 216 -2.66 24.04 -13.73
CA PRO A 216 -1.38 23.59 -13.19
C PRO A 216 -0.80 24.61 -12.20
N VAL A 217 -0.26 24.09 -11.08
CA VAL A 217 0.49 24.89 -10.09
C VAL A 217 1.99 24.76 -10.33
N SER A 218 2.40 23.62 -10.86
CA SER A 218 3.79 23.30 -11.17
C SER A 218 3.92 22.68 -12.55
N ASP A 219 5.05 22.88 -13.18
CA ASP A 219 5.46 22.32 -14.46
C ASP A 219 6.82 21.61 -14.35
N CYS A 220 7.33 21.05 -15.45
CA CYS A 220 8.61 20.35 -15.49
C CYS A 220 9.83 21.24 -15.24
N SER A 221 9.68 22.56 -15.20
CA SER A 221 10.75 23.50 -14.84
C SER A 221 10.83 23.79 -13.33
N ASN A 222 9.90 23.23 -12.52
CA ASN A 222 9.81 23.45 -11.08
C ASN A 222 11.15 23.15 -10.39
N GLU A 223 11.56 24.03 -9.47
CA GLU A 223 12.85 23.94 -8.76
C GLU A 223 13.00 22.61 -8.00
N SER A 224 11.92 22.09 -7.41
CA SER A 224 11.96 20.80 -6.70
C SER A 224 12.29 19.63 -7.64
N LEU A 225 11.92 19.68 -8.90
CA LEU A 225 12.28 18.68 -9.91
C LEU A 225 13.75 18.80 -10.32
N ASN A 226 14.32 19.99 -10.32
CA ASN A 226 15.77 20.18 -10.47
C ASN A 226 16.52 19.58 -9.27
N GLU A 227 15.98 19.70 -8.05
CA GLU A 227 16.54 19.04 -6.86
C GLU A 227 16.48 17.50 -7.00
N LEU A 228 15.37 16.94 -7.48
CA LEU A 228 15.26 15.51 -7.79
C LEU A 228 16.38 15.06 -8.73
N ARG A 229 16.58 15.80 -9.83
CA ARG A 229 17.62 15.50 -10.83
C ARG A 229 19.03 15.55 -10.23
N GLN A 230 19.30 16.46 -9.29
CA GLN A 230 20.58 16.53 -8.57
C GLN A 230 20.80 15.35 -7.62
N LYS A 231 19.73 14.81 -7.02
CA LYS A 231 19.81 13.64 -6.12
C LYS A 231 19.92 12.31 -6.86
N LEU A 232 19.48 12.26 -8.09
CA LEU A 232 19.57 11.08 -8.93
C LEU A 232 21.03 10.79 -9.31
N ASP A 233 21.39 9.50 -9.48
CA ASP A 233 22.70 9.14 -10.07
C ASP A 233 22.86 9.81 -11.44
N ARG A 234 23.94 10.57 -11.62
CA ARG A 234 24.18 11.41 -12.81
C ARG A 234 24.22 10.64 -14.14
N LYS A 235 24.42 9.32 -14.09
CA LYS A 235 24.42 8.44 -15.26
C LYS A 235 23.02 7.97 -15.66
N ILE A 236 22.03 8.18 -14.80
CA ILE A 236 20.61 7.85 -15.10
C ILE A 236 20.04 8.97 -15.96
N GLY A 237 19.47 8.60 -17.11
CA GLY A 237 18.70 9.52 -17.94
C GLY A 237 17.50 10.07 -17.19
N TYR A 238 17.18 11.34 -17.40
CA TYR A 238 16.03 12.00 -16.76
C TYR A 238 15.11 12.58 -17.84
N GLU A 239 13.83 12.32 -17.70
CA GLU A 239 12.78 12.88 -18.54
C GLU A 239 11.60 13.32 -17.66
N CYS A 240 11.00 14.47 -17.96
CA CYS A 240 9.79 14.94 -17.27
C CYS A 240 8.68 15.16 -18.31
N LYS A 241 7.48 14.70 -17.97
CA LYS A 241 6.27 14.84 -18.82
C LYS A 241 5.11 15.33 -17.99
N GLU A 242 4.50 16.40 -18.42
CA GLU A 242 3.27 16.94 -17.83
C GLU A 242 2.07 16.23 -18.41
N VAL A 243 1.27 15.59 -17.57
CA VAL A 243 0.14 14.79 -18.01
C VAL A 243 -1.08 15.13 -17.14
N SER A 244 -2.18 15.54 -17.77
CA SER A 244 -3.38 15.83 -17.01
C SER A 244 -3.97 14.56 -16.38
N LYS A 245 -4.57 14.72 -15.21
CA LYS A 245 -5.30 13.63 -14.53
C LYS A 245 -6.37 13.01 -15.44
N THR A 246 -7.05 13.83 -16.26
CA THR A 246 -8.02 13.38 -17.26
C THR A 246 -7.38 12.45 -18.28
N ARG A 247 -6.22 12.83 -18.84
CA ARG A 247 -5.49 12.00 -19.80
C ARG A 247 -5.09 10.65 -19.22
N ILE A 248 -4.60 10.61 -17.98
CA ILE A 248 -4.28 9.34 -17.28
C ILE A 248 -5.52 8.46 -17.14
N SER A 249 -6.66 9.04 -16.79
CA SER A 249 -7.94 8.33 -16.67
C SER A 249 -8.45 7.79 -18.02
N GLU A 250 -8.29 8.54 -19.09
CA GLU A 250 -8.61 8.11 -20.46
C GLU A 250 -7.74 6.94 -20.90
N CYS A 251 -6.43 7.01 -20.65
CA CYS A 251 -5.51 5.90 -20.90
C CYS A 251 -5.94 4.63 -20.17
N ALA A 252 -6.28 4.75 -18.90
CA ALA A 252 -6.75 3.63 -18.11
C ALA A 252 -8.08 3.02 -18.61
N SER A 253 -8.90 3.81 -19.33
CA SER A 253 -10.23 3.38 -19.80
C SER A 253 -10.22 2.80 -21.20
N ASN A 254 -9.26 3.16 -22.06
CA ASN A 254 -9.26 2.88 -23.49
C ASN A 254 -8.22 1.83 -23.93
N ASP A 255 -7.67 1.06 -23.00
CA ASP A 255 -6.65 0.02 -23.28
C ASP A 255 -5.46 0.54 -24.12
N ILE A 256 -5.10 1.80 -23.88
CA ILE A 256 -3.99 2.46 -24.58
C ILE A 256 -2.68 1.83 -24.09
N SER A 257 -1.76 1.56 -25.02
CA SER A 257 -0.42 1.04 -24.70
C SER A 257 0.24 1.87 -23.59
N CYS A 258 0.86 1.21 -22.64
CA CYS A 258 1.56 1.80 -21.49
C CYS A 258 2.50 2.94 -21.82
N THR A 259 3.07 2.94 -23.02
CA THR A 259 4.06 3.93 -23.48
C THR A 259 3.43 5.16 -24.13
N ASN A 260 2.14 5.14 -24.42
CA ASN A 260 1.45 6.20 -25.18
C ASN A 260 0.57 7.09 -24.29
N CYS A 261 0.61 6.92 -22.98
CA CYS A 261 -0.12 7.74 -22.03
C CYS A 261 0.57 9.06 -21.70
N TRP A 262 1.90 9.10 -21.85
CA TRP A 262 2.74 10.26 -21.59
C TRP A 262 4.00 10.30 -22.47
#